data_4d6ffdb4ae2c1661c434878a0e2a7fc7
#
_entry.id   4d6ffdb4ae2c1661c434878a0e2a7fc7
#
_cell.length_a   1.000
_cell.length_b   1.000
_cell.length_c   1.000
_cell.angle_alpha   90.00
_cell.angle_beta   90.00
_cell.angle_gamma   90.00
#
_symmetry.space_group_name_H-M   'P 1'
#
loop_
_entity.id
_entity.type
_entity.pdbx_description
1 polymer ?
#
loop_
_entity_poly.entity_id
_entity_poly.type
_entity_poly.pdbx_seq_one_letter_code
_entity_poly.pdbx_strand_id
1 'polypeptide(L)'
;MNRPHATEARTHSRDGYLYDGRHKGAKNYEPNSFGGPFQTDRALWQPVTVTGVTGETVTPVHAEDNDFVQAGNLYRLMSEDEKERLVKNLANAISGVTRDDIADRAINNFRQADGDFGKRLEAAVQALRG
;
A
#
# COMPACT_ATOMS: atom_id res chain seq x y z
N MET A 1 -18.06 -22.18 -21.52
CA MET A 1 -16.71 -21.56 -21.50
C MET A 1 -15.68 -22.67 -21.39
N ASN A 2 -14.81 -22.85 -22.40
CA ASN A 2 -13.80 -23.93 -22.43
C ASN A 2 -12.57 -23.48 -21.62
N ARG A 3 -12.59 -23.74 -20.35
CA ARG A 3 -11.42 -23.58 -19.49
C ARG A 3 -10.76 -24.97 -19.33
N PRO A 4 -9.46 -25.13 -19.60
CA PRO A 4 -8.75 -26.38 -19.31
C PRO A 4 -8.79 -26.63 -17.80
N HIS A 5 -9.36 -27.77 -17.39
CA HIS A 5 -9.52 -28.11 -15.97
C HIS A 5 -8.21 -28.28 -15.20
N ALA A 6 -7.08 -28.45 -15.92
CA ALA A 6 -5.76 -28.66 -15.34
C ALA A 6 -4.91 -27.38 -15.20
N THR A 7 -5.40 -26.23 -15.66
CA THR A 7 -4.62 -24.98 -15.63
C THR A 7 -5.16 -24.05 -14.54
N GLU A 8 -4.38 -23.87 -13.48
CA GLU A 8 -4.62 -22.84 -12.46
C GLU A 8 -3.83 -21.59 -12.84
N ALA A 9 -4.54 -20.53 -13.26
CA ALA A 9 -3.92 -19.24 -13.48
C ALA A 9 -3.97 -18.44 -12.17
N ARG A 10 -2.82 -18.26 -11.53
CA ARG A 10 -2.68 -17.40 -10.35
C ARG A 10 -2.58 -15.95 -10.82
N THR A 11 -3.69 -15.22 -10.76
CA THR A 11 -3.74 -13.80 -11.09
C THR A 11 -4.08 -13.00 -9.84
N HIS A 12 -3.63 -11.74 -9.78
CA HIS A 12 -4.06 -10.80 -8.75
C HIS A 12 -5.48 -10.28 -8.99
N SER A 13 -6.06 -10.52 -10.16
CA SER A 13 -7.43 -10.19 -10.52
C SER A 13 -8.40 -11.23 -9.94
N ARG A 14 -8.58 -11.22 -8.65
CA ARG A 14 -9.43 -12.18 -7.94
C ARG A 14 -10.89 -12.10 -8.33
N ASP A 15 -11.38 -10.89 -8.57
CA ASP A 15 -12.74 -10.59 -8.99
C ASP A 15 -12.77 -10.25 -10.49
N GLY A 16 -11.87 -10.86 -11.26
CA GLY A 16 -11.67 -10.59 -12.67
C GLY A 16 -12.90 -10.87 -13.53
N TYR A 17 -12.78 -10.45 -14.78
CA TYR A 17 -13.79 -10.58 -15.81
C TYR A 17 -14.36 -12.02 -15.87
N LEU A 18 -15.68 -12.15 -15.87
CA LEU A 18 -16.43 -13.42 -15.85
C LEU A 18 -16.27 -14.26 -14.56
N TYR A 19 -15.92 -13.64 -13.47
CA TYR A 19 -15.95 -14.31 -12.18
C TYR A 19 -17.40 -14.52 -11.70
N ASP A 20 -17.76 -15.74 -11.34
CA ASP A 20 -19.11 -16.14 -10.88
C ASP A 20 -19.18 -16.47 -9.39
N GLY A 21 -18.08 -16.37 -8.67
CA GLY A 21 -18.00 -16.63 -7.24
C GLY A 21 -18.17 -15.38 -6.37
N ARG A 22 -18.43 -15.60 -5.08
CA ARG A 22 -18.48 -14.52 -4.08
C ARG A 22 -17.32 -14.65 -3.11
N HIS A 23 -16.42 -13.69 -3.08
CA HIS A 23 -15.29 -13.65 -2.15
C HIS A 23 -15.65 -13.15 -0.73
N LYS A 24 -16.90 -12.82 -0.45
CA LYS A 24 -17.44 -12.50 0.89
C LYS A 24 -16.47 -11.70 1.77
N GLY A 25 -16.04 -10.54 1.31
CA GLY A 25 -15.16 -9.65 2.08
C GLY A 25 -13.70 -10.08 2.18
N ALA A 26 -13.26 -11.05 1.37
CA ALA A 26 -11.83 -11.35 1.28
C ALA A 26 -11.04 -10.12 0.84
N LYS A 27 -9.86 -9.90 1.44
CA LYS A 27 -9.04 -8.73 1.17
C LYS A 27 -8.40 -8.81 -0.22
N ASN A 28 -8.38 -7.70 -0.94
CA ASN A 28 -7.88 -7.61 -2.32
C ASN A 28 -6.83 -6.50 -2.51
N TYR A 29 -6.22 -6.03 -1.45
CA TYR A 29 -5.21 -4.99 -1.45
C TYR A 29 -3.88 -5.50 -0.86
N GLU A 30 -2.80 -4.90 -1.28
CA GLU A 30 -1.47 -5.11 -0.72
C GLU A 30 -0.90 -3.75 -0.26
N PRO A 31 -0.12 -3.69 0.82
CA PRO A 31 0.17 -4.79 1.75
C PRO A 31 -1.02 -5.09 2.69
N ASN A 32 -1.12 -6.35 3.11
CA ASN A 32 -2.08 -6.74 4.15
C ASN A 32 -1.50 -7.86 5.04
N SER A 33 -2.09 -8.05 6.24
CA SER A 33 -1.69 -9.08 7.21
C SER A 33 -2.54 -10.36 7.15
N PHE A 34 -3.30 -10.56 6.06
CA PHE A 34 -4.25 -11.69 5.92
C PHE A 34 -3.75 -12.79 4.98
N GLY A 35 -2.45 -12.80 4.62
CA GLY A 35 -1.88 -13.83 3.76
C GLY A 35 -1.98 -13.58 2.26
N GLY A 36 -2.13 -12.34 1.86
CA GLY A 36 -2.18 -11.95 0.44
C GLY A 36 -3.53 -11.37 0.01
N PRO A 37 -3.65 -10.91 -1.23
CA PRO A 37 -2.71 -11.12 -2.36
C PRO A 37 -1.35 -10.44 -2.17
N PHE A 38 -0.36 -10.91 -2.93
CA PHE A 38 0.99 -10.32 -2.94
C PHE A 38 1.28 -9.72 -4.30
N GLN A 39 1.86 -8.54 -4.33
CA GLN A 39 2.30 -7.92 -5.56
C GLN A 39 3.46 -8.71 -6.16
N THR A 40 3.41 -8.94 -7.47
CA THR A 40 4.52 -9.56 -8.19
C THR A 40 5.73 -8.62 -8.18
N ASP A 41 6.93 -9.18 -7.98
CA ASP A 41 8.17 -8.43 -8.08
C ASP A 41 8.26 -7.78 -9.47
N ARG A 42 8.53 -6.47 -9.50
CA ARG A 42 8.71 -5.71 -10.74
C ARG A 42 9.84 -6.28 -11.63
N ALA A 43 10.84 -6.92 -11.03
CA ALA A 43 11.90 -7.61 -11.77
C ALA A 43 11.39 -8.74 -12.67
N LEU A 44 10.19 -9.26 -12.40
CA LEU A 44 9.54 -10.27 -13.22
C LEU A 44 8.69 -9.71 -14.37
N TRP A 45 8.53 -8.41 -14.43
CA TRP A 45 7.80 -7.75 -15.50
C TRP A 45 8.70 -7.70 -16.75
N GLN A 46 8.31 -8.46 -17.76
CA GLN A 46 9.01 -8.46 -19.04
C GLN A 46 8.47 -7.35 -19.92
N PRO A 47 9.35 -6.56 -20.56
CA PRO A 47 8.92 -5.58 -21.56
C PRO A 47 8.19 -6.30 -22.70
N VAL A 48 7.07 -5.74 -23.14
CA VAL A 48 6.35 -6.26 -24.31
C VAL A 48 6.95 -5.65 -25.58
N THR A 49 7.60 -6.48 -26.40
CA THR A 49 8.08 -6.05 -27.71
C THR A 49 6.94 -6.05 -28.71
N VAL A 50 6.59 -4.88 -29.25
CA VAL A 50 5.58 -4.75 -30.30
C VAL A 50 6.28 -4.80 -31.64
N THR A 51 6.04 -5.85 -32.44
CA THR A 51 6.63 -6.00 -33.76
C THR A 51 6.12 -4.90 -34.71
N GLY A 52 7.03 -4.23 -35.43
CA GLY A 52 6.71 -3.15 -36.35
C GLY A 52 6.74 -1.73 -35.73
N VAL A 53 6.99 -1.64 -34.44
CA VAL A 53 7.21 -0.38 -33.73
C VAL A 53 8.55 -0.47 -32.99
N THR A 54 9.41 0.52 -33.16
CA THR A 54 10.68 0.57 -32.45
C THR A 54 10.44 1.17 -31.06
N GLY A 55 10.48 0.36 -30.01
CA GLY A 55 10.33 0.83 -28.64
C GLY A 55 9.89 -0.28 -27.68
N GLU A 56 10.05 -0.02 -26.39
CA GLU A 56 9.57 -0.86 -25.30
C GLU A 56 8.41 -0.17 -24.58
N THR A 57 7.39 -0.93 -24.22
CA THR A 57 6.36 -0.39 -23.34
C THR A 57 6.85 -0.48 -21.90
N VAL A 58 7.02 0.67 -21.26
CA VAL A 58 7.34 0.76 -19.84
C VAL A 58 6.21 1.47 -19.11
N THR A 59 5.91 1.06 -17.91
CA THR A 59 5.06 1.85 -17.03
C THR A 59 5.84 3.09 -16.64
N PRO A 60 5.37 4.30 -16.98
CA PRO A 60 6.09 5.52 -16.62
C PRO A 60 6.20 5.61 -15.10
N VAL A 61 7.40 5.79 -14.60
CA VAL A 61 7.64 6.10 -13.20
C VAL A 61 7.71 7.62 -13.10
N HIS A 62 6.72 8.21 -12.47
CA HIS A 62 6.70 9.63 -12.17
C HIS A 62 7.63 9.90 -10.97
N ALA A 63 8.94 9.84 -11.21
CA ALA A 63 9.95 10.04 -10.17
C ALA A 63 9.91 11.45 -9.55
N GLU A 64 9.27 12.39 -10.24
CA GLU A 64 9.16 13.80 -9.87
C GLU A 64 7.90 14.07 -9.03
N ASP A 65 6.92 13.16 -9.03
CA ASP A 65 5.68 13.31 -8.28
C ASP A 65 5.91 12.93 -6.81
N ASN A 66 5.79 13.93 -5.95
CA ASN A 66 5.82 13.70 -4.50
C ASN A 66 4.40 13.66 -3.95
N ASP A 67 3.84 12.47 -3.85
CA ASP A 67 2.47 12.21 -3.36
C ASP A 67 2.26 12.65 -1.89
N PHE A 68 3.33 12.89 -1.15
CA PHE A 68 3.29 13.22 0.27
C PHE A 68 3.18 14.73 0.57
N VAL A 69 3.42 15.59 -0.43
CA VAL A 69 3.48 17.06 -0.24
C VAL A 69 2.18 17.61 0.34
N GLN A 70 1.04 17.20 -0.19
CA GLN A 70 -0.26 17.71 0.26
C GLN A 70 -0.57 17.29 1.70
N ALA A 71 -0.30 16.05 2.04
CA ALA A 71 -0.47 15.54 3.40
C ALA A 71 0.42 16.28 4.41
N GLY A 72 1.69 16.50 4.06
CA GLY A 72 2.62 17.26 4.88
C GLY A 72 2.21 18.72 5.04
N ASN A 73 1.71 19.36 3.97
CA ASN A 73 1.21 20.74 4.05
C ASN A 73 0.03 20.84 4.99
N LEU A 74 -0.93 19.92 4.92
CA LEU A 74 -2.07 19.89 5.83
C LEU A 74 -1.63 19.71 7.29
N TYR A 75 -0.73 18.76 7.56
CA TYR A 75 -0.21 18.52 8.90
C TYR A 75 0.45 19.78 9.50
N ARG A 76 1.23 20.51 8.71
CA ARG A 76 1.89 21.76 9.16
C ARG A 76 0.92 22.89 9.48
N LEU A 77 -0.24 22.91 8.82
CA LEU A 77 -1.30 23.90 9.09
C LEU A 77 -2.11 23.61 10.36
N MET A 78 -2.09 22.37 10.87
CA MET A 78 -2.82 21.98 12.07
C MET A 78 -2.24 22.66 13.33
N SER A 79 -3.12 23.00 14.27
CA SER A 79 -2.73 23.37 15.63
C SER A 79 -2.10 22.18 16.36
N GLU A 80 -1.37 22.44 17.44
CA GLU A 80 -0.76 21.34 18.23
C GLU A 80 -1.81 20.38 18.80
N ASP A 81 -2.95 20.85 19.26
CA ASP A 81 -4.05 20.02 19.75
C ASP A 81 -4.62 19.10 18.64
N GLU A 82 -4.68 19.58 17.41
CA GLU A 82 -5.12 18.79 16.26
C GLU A 82 -4.09 17.72 15.88
N LYS A 83 -2.81 18.09 15.89
CA LYS A 83 -1.71 17.12 15.65
C LYS A 83 -1.70 16.02 16.70
N GLU A 84 -1.88 16.37 17.99
CA GLU A 84 -1.95 15.39 19.07
C GLU A 84 -3.12 14.42 18.89
N ARG A 85 -4.32 14.94 18.57
CA ARG A 85 -5.49 14.08 18.30
C ARG A 85 -5.27 13.18 17.08
N LEU A 86 -4.70 13.73 16.02
CA LEU A 86 -4.38 12.97 14.81
C LEU A 86 -3.41 11.82 15.10
N VAL A 87 -2.29 12.13 15.76
CA VAL A 87 -1.28 11.15 16.16
C VAL A 87 -1.88 10.08 17.05
N LYS A 88 -2.67 10.45 18.06
CA LYS A 88 -3.34 9.50 18.95
C LYS A 88 -4.28 8.56 18.21
N ASN A 89 -5.09 9.08 17.29
CA ASN A 89 -6.03 8.25 16.51
C ASN A 89 -5.29 7.26 15.61
N LEU A 90 -4.24 7.70 14.93
CA LEU A 90 -3.42 6.84 14.08
C LEU A 90 -2.63 5.81 14.88
N ALA A 91 -2.06 6.21 16.00
CA ALA A 91 -1.32 5.29 16.87
C ALA A 91 -2.22 4.17 17.40
N ASN A 92 -3.45 4.47 17.80
CA ASN A 92 -4.43 3.46 18.20
C ASN A 92 -4.76 2.47 17.07
N ALA A 93 -4.89 2.96 15.83
CA ALA A 93 -5.15 2.09 14.68
C ALA A 93 -3.94 1.22 14.34
N ILE A 94 -2.73 1.77 14.35
CA ILE A 94 -1.49 1.06 13.99
C ILE A 94 -1.07 0.09 15.11
N SER A 95 -1.30 0.41 16.38
CA SER A 95 -0.94 -0.49 17.48
C SER A 95 -1.64 -1.85 17.42
N GLY A 96 -2.81 -1.93 16.79
CA GLY A 96 -3.52 -3.18 16.53
C GLY A 96 -2.96 -4.05 15.39
N VAL A 97 -1.99 -3.56 14.63
CA VAL A 97 -1.34 -4.31 13.55
C VAL A 97 -0.39 -5.33 14.16
N THR A 98 -0.57 -6.62 13.86
CA THR A 98 0.21 -7.72 14.45
C THR A 98 1.59 -7.94 13.82
N ARG A 99 1.82 -7.37 12.62
CA ARG A 99 3.09 -7.49 11.89
C ARG A 99 3.86 -6.18 11.95
N ASP A 100 5.07 -6.23 12.50
CA ASP A 100 5.92 -5.05 12.68
C ASP A 100 6.30 -4.40 11.34
N ASP A 101 6.64 -5.21 10.34
CA ASP A 101 7.00 -4.70 9.01
C ASP A 101 5.88 -3.88 8.35
N ILE A 102 4.62 -4.20 8.62
CA ILE A 102 3.46 -3.43 8.12
C ILE A 102 3.28 -2.14 8.91
N ALA A 103 3.44 -2.20 10.24
CA ALA A 103 3.37 -1.01 11.09
C ALA A 103 4.47 0.00 10.72
N ASP A 104 5.70 -0.48 10.53
CA ASP A 104 6.86 0.35 10.14
C ASP A 104 6.65 1.01 8.76
N ARG A 105 6.13 0.25 7.79
CA ARG A 105 5.80 0.81 6.46
C ARG A 105 4.73 1.90 6.55
N ALA A 106 3.71 1.69 7.38
CA ALA A 106 2.68 2.70 7.61
C ALA A 106 3.26 3.97 8.24
N ILE A 107 4.06 3.84 9.30
CA ILE A 107 4.74 4.97 9.95
C ILE A 107 5.66 5.71 8.97
N ASN A 108 6.38 4.95 8.12
CA ASN A 108 7.27 5.54 7.13
C ASN A 108 6.54 6.41 6.10
N ASN A 109 5.31 6.07 5.70
CA ASN A 109 4.51 6.92 4.82
C ASN A 109 4.22 8.28 5.48
N PHE A 110 3.88 8.30 6.76
CA PHE A 110 3.68 9.56 7.50
C PHE A 110 4.99 10.33 7.68
N ARG A 111 6.12 9.65 7.83
CA ARG A 111 7.45 10.29 7.90
C ARG A 111 7.85 10.95 6.57
N GLN A 112 7.44 10.38 5.42
CA GLN A 112 7.64 10.98 4.11
C GLN A 112 6.79 12.26 3.93
N ALA A 113 5.60 12.31 4.51
CA ALA A 113 4.76 13.49 4.49
C ALA A 113 5.35 14.64 5.35
N ASP A 114 5.79 14.30 6.58
CA ASP A 114 6.47 15.25 7.48
C ASP A 114 7.29 14.49 8.53
N GLY A 115 8.53 14.91 8.71
CA GLY A 115 9.46 14.24 9.63
C GLY A 115 9.05 14.28 11.11
N ASP A 116 8.42 15.37 11.57
CA ASP A 116 7.87 15.49 12.93
C ASP A 116 6.66 14.58 13.09
N PHE A 117 5.79 14.54 12.10
CA PHE A 117 4.62 13.66 12.08
C PHE A 117 5.03 12.18 12.26
N GLY A 118 5.97 11.72 11.44
CA GLY A 118 6.46 10.33 11.55
C GLY A 118 7.07 10.01 12.92
N LYS A 119 7.88 10.92 13.48
CA LYS A 119 8.50 10.73 14.80
C LYS A 119 7.49 10.66 15.94
N ARG A 120 6.52 11.58 15.95
CA ARG A 120 5.46 11.58 16.97
C ARG A 120 4.60 10.33 16.90
N LEU A 121 4.28 9.90 15.67
CA LEU A 121 3.48 8.69 15.45
C LEU A 121 4.22 7.43 15.90
N GLU A 122 5.50 7.30 15.54
CA GLU A 122 6.35 6.18 15.96
C GLU A 122 6.42 6.08 17.50
N ALA A 123 6.71 7.19 18.18
CA ALA A 123 6.76 7.23 19.64
C ALA A 123 5.41 6.83 20.28
N ALA A 124 4.30 7.32 19.73
CA ALA A 124 2.97 6.99 20.24
C ALA A 124 2.60 5.52 20.02
N VAL A 125 2.95 4.93 18.87
CA VAL A 125 2.75 3.49 18.60
C VAL A 125 3.59 2.63 19.52
N GLN A 126 4.86 2.98 19.73
CA GLN A 126 5.74 2.26 20.66
C GLN A 126 5.19 2.29 22.09
N ALA A 127 4.70 3.44 22.56
CA ALA A 127 4.11 3.56 23.89
C ALA A 127 2.83 2.70 24.09
N LEU A 128 2.12 2.38 23.02
CA LEU A 128 0.90 1.54 23.08
C LEU A 128 1.21 0.03 22.93
N ARG A 129 2.35 -0.31 22.37
CA ARG A 129 2.77 -1.71 22.11
C ARG A 129 3.70 -2.27 23.19
N GLY A 130 4.39 -1.38 23.94
CA GLY A 130 5.27 -1.72 25.07
C GLY A 130 4.50 -2.01 26.31
#